data_cd59ed514afe07015676eb24f8fdf777
#
_entry.id   cd59ed514afe07015676eb24f8fdf777
#
_cell.length_a   1.000
_cell.length_b   1.000
_cell.length_c   1.000
_cell.angle_alpha   90.00
_cell.angle_beta   90.00
_cell.angle_gamma   90.00
#
_symmetry.space_group_name_H-M   'P 1'
#
loop_
_entity.id
_entity.type
_entity.pdbx_description
1 polymer ?
#
loop_
_entity_poly.entity_id
_entity_poly.type
_entity_poly.pdbx_seq_one_letter_code
_entity_poly.pdbx_strand_id
1 'polypeptide(L)'
;MFAPRKVEDEMALGRQRTVRFYDEGRKPAIPIQQKQAAFAASKLGVASSGKNKIFVGGDAQQYKIFDPSSDFILMWNRIFLFSSFLALFIDPLYFYVPKIVYGDTYSCVGTDRHLTIIITFFRSIADLLYVIHIIMKFRTAFVKTSSTLRVFGRGDLVTDPKEIAWKYLRSDFAIDVVAALPLPQIIVWYVIPAIKYSGAEHNNNILVLIVLAQYLPRLYLIFPLTYEIVKATGVVAKTAWEGAVYNLLLYLIASHVLGALWYLLSVDRQTACWKMNCRNESDCNIRYLDCDTPNQTWASTTNLFSSCNASDDNITFDYGMFQPALSNQAPAQGFLRKFFYSLWWGLQNLSCYGQTLSVSTYIGETLYCIFLAVLGLVLFAHLIGNVQTYLQSITVRVEEWRLKQRDTEEWMRHRQLPDELRERVRRFIQYKWLATRGVNEESILQVLPADLRRDIKRHLCLDLVRRVSGAVFLPDG
;
A
#
# COMPACT_ATOMS: atom_id res chain seq x y z
N MET A 1 -47.53 -20.54 11.29
CA MET A 1 -48.50 -20.94 10.27
C MET A 1 -48.19 -20.20 8.98
N PHE A 2 -47.13 -20.64 8.22
CA PHE A 2 -46.88 -20.30 6.82
C PHE A 2 -46.08 -21.45 6.22
N ALA A 3 -46.63 -22.05 5.17
CA ALA A 3 -46.16 -23.24 4.50
C ALA A 3 -44.96 -22.96 3.58
N PRO A 4 -44.09 -23.95 3.27
CA PRO A 4 -42.99 -23.80 2.33
C PRO A 4 -43.46 -23.96 0.90
N ARG A 5 -43.05 -23.02 0.02
CA ARG A 5 -43.21 -23.15 -1.44
C ARG A 5 -42.11 -24.04 -2.02
N LYS A 6 -42.52 -25.07 -2.71
CA LYS A 6 -41.76 -25.88 -3.67
C LYS A 6 -41.18 -24.98 -4.76
N VAL A 7 -39.91 -25.12 -5.08
CA VAL A 7 -39.32 -24.70 -6.36
C VAL A 7 -38.98 -25.99 -7.10
N GLU A 8 -39.73 -26.23 -8.14
CA GLU A 8 -39.56 -27.32 -9.10
C GLU A 8 -38.44 -27.00 -10.10
N ASP A 9 -37.83 -28.06 -10.53
CA ASP A 9 -36.81 -28.26 -11.57
C ASP A 9 -36.99 -27.39 -12.83
N GLU A 10 -35.93 -26.74 -13.28
CA GLU A 10 -35.69 -26.46 -14.70
C GLU A 10 -34.27 -26.96 -15.07
N MET A 11 -34.22 -28.20 -15.54
CA MET A 11 -33.11 -28.76 -16.31
C MET A 11 -33.18 -28.19 -17.73
N ALA A 12 -32.40 -27.15 -18.05
CA ALA A 12 -32.26 -26.67 -19.42
C ALA A 12 -30.94 -27.17 -20.04
N LEU A 13 -31.11 -28.03 -21.02
CA LEU A 13 -30.13 -28.58 -21.94
C LEU A 13 -29.03 -27.58 -22.36
N GLY A 14 -27.79 -27.82 -21.93
CA GLY A 14 -26.60 -27.21 -22.49
C GLY A 14 -26.24 -27.84 -23.86
N ARG A 15 -26.46 -27.09 -24.93
CA ARG A 15 -25.96 -27.41 -26.27
C ARG A 15 -24.44 -27.48 -26.26
N GLN A 16 -23.89 -28.69 -26.43
CA GLN A 16 -22.51 -28.91 -26.85
C GLN A 16 -22.31 -28.35 -28.26
N ARG A 17 -21.54 -27.26 -28.38
CA ARG A 17 -20.98 -26.81 -29.65
C ARG A 17 -19.75 -27.69 -29.93
N THR A 18 -19.91 -28.69 -30.80
CA THR A 18 -18.80 -29.41 -31.45
C THR A 18 -18.10 -28.44 -32.40
N VAL A 19 -16.85 -28.09 -32.09
CA VAL A 19 -15.95 -27.39 -33.00
C VAL A 19 -15.45 -28.43 -34.03
N ARG A 20 -15.95 -28.35 -35.28
CA ARG A 20 -15.39 -29.09 -36.42
C ARG A 20 -14.06 -28.46 -36.80
N PHE A 21 -12.98 -29.21 -36.67
CA PHE A 21 -11.71 -28.89 -37.34
C PHE A 21 -11.86 -29.20 -38.82
N TYR A 22 -11.74 -28.18 -39.66
CA TYR A 22 -11.59 -28.34 -41.09
C TYR A 22 -10.17 -28.81 -41.38
N ASP A 23 -10.07 -29.99 -41.98
CA ASP A 23 -8.86 -30.55 -42.57
C ASP A 23 -8.76 -30.00 -43.99
N GLU A 24 -7.84 -29.06 -44.23
CA GLU A 24 -7.62 -28.50 -45.57
C GLU A 24 -6.13 -28.48 -45.93
N GLY A 25 -5.77 -29.40 -46.85
CA GLY A 25 -4.80 -29.09 -47.88
C GLY A 25 -3.32 -29.30 -47.55
N ARG A 26 -2.81 -30.48 -47.91
CA ARG A 26 -1.37 -30.70 -48.19
C ARG A 26 -0.78 -29.58 -49.04
N LYS A 27 0.26 -28.93 -48.52
CA LYS A 27 1.24 -28.18 -49.30
C LYS A 27 2.64 -28.78 -49.15
N PRO A 28 3.51 -28.66 -50.19
CA PRO A 28 4.64 -29.55 -50.42
C PRO A 28 5.82 -29.32 -49.48
N ALA A 29 6.56 -30.42 -49.24
CA ALA A 29 7.73 -30.51 -48.42
C ALA A 29 8.86 -29.52 -48.87
N ILE A 30 9.31 -28.68 -47.96
CA ILE A 30 10.52 -27.85 -48.14
C ILE A 30 11.76 -28.70 -47.83
N PRO A 31 12.84 -28.63 -48.63
CA PRO A 31 13.99 -29.51 -48.52
C PRO A 31 14.77 -29.36 -47.22
N ILE A 32 15.22 -30.50 -46.69
CA ILE A 32 15.88 -30.71 -45.40
C ILE A 32 17.19 -29.90 -45.20
N GLN A 33 17.75 -29.31 -46.24
CA GLN A 33 19.04 -28.58 -46.15
C GLN A 33 19.01 -27.20 -45.48
N GLN A 34 17.83 -26.57 -45.36
CA GLN A 34 17.75 -25.26 -44.65
C GLN A 34 17.55 -25.37 -43.15
N LYS A 35 17.23 -26.52 -42.60
CA LYS A 35 17.07 -26.73 -41.14
C LYS A 35 18.40 -26.93 -40.40
N GLN A 36 19.48 -27.30 -41.11
CA GLN A 36 20.79 -27.49 -40.45
C GLN A 36 21.59 -26.22 -40.21
N ALA A 37 21.37 -25.16 -40.98
CA ALA A 37 22.03 -23.89 -40.78
C ALA A 37 21.46 -23.09 -39.58
N ALA A 38 20.18 -23.21 -39.25
CA ALA A 38 19.56 -22.56 -38.13
C ALA A 38 19.90 -23.24 -36.79
N PHE A 39 20.25 -24.53 -36.78
CA PHE A 39 20.62 -25.29 -35.59
C PHE A 39 22.09 -25.16 -35.18
N ALA A 40 22.97 -24.76 -36.11
CA ALA A 40 24.40 -24.52 -35.82
C ALA A 40 24.67 -23.17 -35.15
N ALA A 41 23.77 -22.18 -35.31
CA ALA A 41 23.89 -20.86 -34.69
C ALA A 41 23.50 -20.83 -33.22
N SER A 42 22.80 -21.85 -32.71
CA SER A 42 22.34 -21.92 -31.31
C SER A 42 23.30 -22.63 -30.34
N LYS A 43 24.45 -23.15 -30.83
CA LYS A 43 25.42 -23.91 -30.03
C LYS A 43 26.64 -23.12 -29.57
N LEU A 44 26.74 -21.83 -29.86
CA LEU A 44 27.73 -20.99 -29.22
C LEU A 44 27.12 -20.42 -27.93
N GLY A 45 27.17 -21.28 -26.89
CA GLY A 45 26.81 -20.91 -25.55
C GLY A 45 27.77 -19.88 -24.99
N VAL A 46 27.35 -18.63 -24.98
CA VAL A 46 27.95 -17.63 -24.13
C VAL A 46 27.26 -17.69 -22.78
N ALA A 47 28.00 -18.20 -21.79
CA ALA A 47 27.65 -18.09 -20.38
C ALA A 47 27.43 -16.60 -20.06
N SER A 48 26.19 -16.18 -19.85
CA SER A 48 25.85 -14.84 -19.48
C SER A 48 26.08 -14.67 -17.97
N SER A 49 27.29 -14.25 -17.63
CA SER A 49 27.54 -13.51 -16.41
C SER A 49 26.68 -12.24 -16.41
N GLY A 50 25.90 -12.01 -15.33
CA GLY A 50 24.99 -10.89 -15.20
C GLY A 50 25.64 -9.53 -15.42
N LYS A 51 25.48 -8.99 -16.59
CA LYS A 51 25.78 -7.60 -16.94
C LYS A 51 24.53 -6.97 -17.52
N ASN A 52 24.16 -5.82 -16.94
CA ASN A 52 23.09 -4.95 -17.40
C ASN A 52 23.04 -4.87 -18.92
N LYS A 53 22.01 -5.40 -19.57
CA LYS A 53 21.81 -5.24 -21.01
C LYS A 53 21.40 -3.80 -21.27
N ILE A 54 22.39 -2.99 -21.71
CA ILE A 54 22.18 -1.66 -22.23
C ILE A 54 21.89 -1.86 -23.73
N PHE A 55 20.67 -1.52 -24.17
CA PHE A 55 20.34 -1.52 -25.61
C PHE A 55 20.98 -0.28 -26.27
N VAL A 56 21.85 -0.53 -27.23
CA VAL A 56 22.46 0.50 -28.08
C VAL A 56 21.64 0.55 -29.37
N GLY A 57 20.79 1.56 -29.51
CA GLY A 57 20.15 1.92 -30.77
C GLY A 57 21.13 2.77 -31.60
N GLY A 58 21.24 2.51 -32.92
CA GLY A 58 22.17 3.18 -33.80
C GLY A 58 21.92 4.69 -33.98
N ASP A 59 23.01 5.41 -34.07
CA ASP A 59 23.22 6.80 -34.46
C ASP A 59 22.48 7.94 -33.77
N ALA A 60 23.30 8.84 -33.19
CA ALA A 60 23.04 10.13 -32.58
C ALA A 60 22.55 10.06 -31.08
N GLN A 61 23.49 10.29 -30.17
CA GLN A 61 23.33 10.44 -28.74
C GLN A 61 22.76 9.20 -28.05
N GLN A 62 23.64 8.36 -27.50
CA GLN A 62 23.32 7.20 -26.70
C GLN A 62 22.59 7.60 -25.40
N TYR A 63 21.29 7.79 -25.48
CA TYR A 63 20.45 7.85 -24.28
C TYR A 63 20.37 6.44 -23.67
N LYS A 64 20.94 6.26 -22.46
CA LYS A 64 20.78 5.00 -21.71
C LYS A 64 19.31 4.81 -21.37
N ILE A 65 18.63 3.92 -22.09
CA ILE A 65 17.24 3.53 -21.83
C ILE A 65 17.27 2.24 -21.03
N PHE A 66 16.50 2.17 -19.96
CA PHE A 66 16.43 1.03 -19.07
C PHE A 66 15.30 0.08 -19.47
N ASP A 67 15.56 -1.21 -19.35
CA ASP A 67 14.52 -2.23 -19.48
C ASP A 67 13.68 -2.27 -18.21
N PRO A 68 12.33 -2.19 -18.29
CA PRO A 68 11.45 -2.25 -17.13
C PRO A 68 11.57 -3.57 -16.33
N SER A 69 12.04 -4.66 -16.96
CA SER A 69 12.26 -5.95 -16.30
C SER A 69 13.68 -6.12 -15.74
N SER A 70 14.56 -5.11 -15.85
CA SER A 70 15.92 -5.19 -15.32
C SER A 70 15.93 -5.18 -13.79
N ASP A 71 16.86 -5.92 -13.18
CA ASP A 71 17.01 -5.98 -11.72
C ASP A 71 17.22 -4.60 -11.09
N PHE A 72 17.87 -3.68 -11.82
CA PHE A 72 18.09 -2.31 -11.36
C PHE A 72 16.76 -1.53 -11.24
N ILE A 73 15.88 -1.59 -12.24
CA ILE A 73 14.58 -0.91 -12.19
C ILE A 73 13.68 -1.53 -11.15
N LEU A 74 13.69 -2.86 -11.01
CA LEU A 74 12.94 -3.56 -9.97
C LEU A 74 13.41 -3.16 -8.56
N MET A 75 14.72 -3.08 -8.35
CA MET A 75 15.29 -2.62 -7.08
C MET A 75 14.90 -1.15 -6.81
N TRP A 76 15.03 -0.27 -7.83
CA TRP A 76 14.61 1.13 -7.73
C TRP A 76 13.13 1.27 -7.35
N ASN A 77 12.25 0.55 -8.03
CA ASN A 77 10.82 0.58 -7.73
C ASN A 77 10.50 0.13 -6.29
N ARG A 78 11.23 -0.86 -5.76
CA ARG A 78 11.09 -1.27 -4.35
C ARG A 78 11.56 -0.18 -3.38
N ILE A 79 12.70 0.45 -3.64
CA ILE A 79 13.23 1.56 -2.84
C ILE A 79 12.24 2.73 -2.87
N PHE A 80 11.74 3.07 -4.05
CA PHE A 80 10.77 4.16 -4.21
C PHE A 80 9.43 3.85 -3.53
N LEU A 81 8.94 2.61 -3.60
CA LEU A 81 7.75 2.18 -2.87
C LEU A 81 7.91 2.36 -1.36
N PHE A 82 9.03 1.92 -0.81
CA PHE A 82 9.34 2.10 0.62
C PHE A 82 9.41 3.59 1.00
N SER A 83 10.10 4.40 0.18
CA SER A 83 10.18 5.85 0.34
C SER A 83 8.81 6.52 0.28
N SER A 84 7.92 6.06 -0.60
CA SER A 84 6.56 6.59 -0.71
C SER A 84 5.72 6.30 0.54
N PHE A 85 5.83 5.12 1.14
CA PHE A 85 5.20 4.82 2.43
C PHE A 85 5.74 5.72 3.56
N LEU A 86 7.06 5.93 3.59
CA LEU A 86 7.68 6.82 4.56
C LEU A 86 7.22 8.28 4.38
N ALA A 87 7.10 8.74 3.12
CA ALA A 87 6.57 10.06 2.81
C ALA A 87 5.11 10.24 3.30
N LEU A 88 4.25 9.23 3.07
CA LEU A 88 2.87 9.24 3.55
C LEU A 88 2.77 9.30 5.08
N PHE A 89 3.76 8.77 5.80
CA PHE A 89 3.84 8.87 7.24
C PHE A 89 4.34 10.26 7.70
N ILE A 90 5.29 10.87 6.95
CA ILE A 90 5.89 12.16 7.31
C ILE A 90 4.93 13.33 7.03
N ASP A 91 4.15 13.27 5.95
CA ASP A 91 3.29 14.38 5.53
C ASP A 91 2.32 14.89 6.61
N PRO A 92 1.57 14.02 7.33
CA PRO A 92 0.64 14.48 8.36
C PRO A 92 1.34 15.02 9.62
N LEU A 93 2.66 14.80 9.77
CA LEU A 93 3.40 15.34 10.91
C LEU A 93 3.41 16.87 10.93
N TYR A 94 3.25 17.54 9.77
CA TYR A 94 3.09 19.00 9.72
C TYR A 94 1.88 19.51 10.54
N PHE A 95 0.86 18.68 10.72
CA PHE A 95 -0.30 19.02 11.53
C PHE A 95 0.03 19.16 13.03
N TYR A 96 1.15 18.60 13.49
CA TYR A 96 1.63 18.72 14.86
C TYR A 96 2.55 19.93 15.10
N VAL A 97 2.85 20.71 14.06
CA VAL A 97 3.70 21.91 14.17
C VAL A 97 3.07 23.00 15.02
N PRO A 98 1.77 23.37 14.87
CA PRO A 98 1.11 24.28 15.78
C PRO A 98 1.01 23.68 17.18
N LYS A 99 1.30 24.48 18.20
CA LYS A 99 1.16 24.12 19.62
C LYS A 99 0.52 25.25 20.41
N ILE A 100 -0.13 24.90 21.51
CA ILE A 100 -0.64 25.85 22.48
C ILE A 100 0.31 25.84 23.68
N VAL A 101 0.72 26.98 24.12
CA VAL A 101 1.47 27.18 25.36
C VAL A 101 0.50 27.67 26.39
N TYR A 102 0.22 26.89 27.42
CA TYR A 102 -0.59 27.29 28.58
C TYR A 102 0.34 27.83 29.66
N GLY A 103 0.11 29.05 30.10
CA GLY A 103 0.75 29.66 31.26
C GLY A 103 -0.29 29.99 32.32
N ASP A 104 0.16 30.33 33.53
CA ASP A 104 -0.74 30.62 34.67
C ASP A 104 -1.67 31.80 34.42
N THR A 105 -1.14 32.84 33.72
CA THR A 105 -1.90 34.07 33.42
C THR A 105 -2.10 34.30 31.93
N TYR A 106 -1.43 33.53 31.07
CA TYR A 106 -1.35 33.81 29.66
C TYR A 106 -1.21 32.55 28.84
N SER A 107 -2.03 32.41 27.82
CA SER A 107 -1.95 31.30 26.87
C SER A 107 -1.79 31.84 25.45
N CYS A 108 -0.98 31.16 24.62
CA CYS A 108 -0.72 31.59 23.25
C CYS A 108 -0.56 30.46 22.30
N VAL A 109 -0.73 30.71 20.99
CA VAL A 109 -0.44 29.78 19.92
C VAL A 109 0.98 30.02 19.41
N GLY A 110 1.77 28.96 19.39
CA GLY A 110 3.13 28.98 18.85
C GLY A 110 3.39 27.92 17.85
N THR A 111 4.58 27.92 17.28
CA THR A 111 5.07 26.88 16.35
C THR A 111 6.24 26.12 16.98
N ASP A 112 6.29 24.82 16.78
CA ASP A 112 7.43 24.00 17.20
C ASP A 112 8.52 24.02 16.13
N ARG A 113 9.50 24.93 16.27
CA ARG A 113 10.57 25.13 15.28
C ARG A 113 11.45 23.89 15.10
N HIS A 114 11.76 23.17 16.18
CA HIS A 114 12.59 21.96 16.09
C HIS A 114 11.89 20.86 15.29
N LEU A 115 10.63 20.61 15.60
CA LEU A 115 9.81 19.65 14.87
C LEU A 115 9.68 20.05 13.39
N THR A 116 9.46 21.32 13.09
CA THR A 116 9.35 21.87 11.73
C THR A 116 10.60 21.58 10.91
N ILE A 117 11.79 21.84 11.48
CA ILE A 117 13.08 21.60 10.79
C ILE A 117 13.25 20.11 10.49
N ILE A 118 13.00 19.23 11.47
CA ILE A 118 13.13 17.78 11.32
C ILE A 118 12.20 17.26 10.23
N ILE A 119 10.92 17.64 10.28
CA ILE A 119 9.93 17.20 9.27
C ILE A 119 10.33 17.69 7.87
N THR A 120 10.71 18.98 7.76
CA THR A 120 11.12 19.57 6.47
C THR A 120 12.33 18.85 5.89
N PHE A 121 13.31 18.46 6.71
CA PHE A 121 14.49 17.74 6.26
C PHE A 121 14.13 16.37 5.66
N PHE A 122 13.38 15.53 6.39
CA PHE A 122 12.99 14.22 5.90
C PHE A 122 12.07 14.29 4.69
N ARG A 123 11.17 15.26 4.68
CA ARG A 123 10.30 15.47 3.54
C ARG A 123 11.07 15.92 2.29
N SER A 124 12.04 16.78 2.42
CA SER A 124 12.87 17.24 1.28
C SER A 124 13.65 16.06 0.66
N ILE A 125 14.10 15.10 1.48
CA ILE A 125 14.70 13.86 0.97
C ILE A 125 13.66 13.05 0.18
N ALA A 126 12.45 12.91 0.70
CA ALA A 126 11.39 12.21 -0.01
C ALA A 126 11.05 12.89 -1.34
N ASP A 127 10.89 14.21 -1.36
CA ASP A 127 10.61 14.99 -2.58
C ASP A 127 11.71 14.81 -3.62
N LEU A 128 12.98 14.76 -3.20
CA LEU A 128 14.12 14.47 -4.09
C LEU A 128 13.98 13.08 -4.74
N LEU A 129 13.56 12.07 -3.97
CA LEU A 129 13.34 10.72 -4.51
C LEU A 129 12.18 10.69 -5.52
N TYR A 130 11.12 11.48 -5.32
CA TYR A 130 10.05 11.66 -6.32
C TYR A 130 10.59 12.29 -7.61
N VAL A 131 11.43 13.33 -7.52
CA VAL A 131 12.07 13.95 -8.71
C VAL A 131 12.94 12.92 -9.44
N ILE A 132 13.75 12.14 -8.72
CA ILE A 132 14.58 11.09 -9.33
C ILE A 132 13.68 10.03 -10.00
N HIS A 133 12.56 9.67 -9.37
CA HIS A 133 11.61 8.71 -9.96
C HIS A 133 11.02 9.23 -11.28
N ILE A 134 10.65 10.51 -11.36
CA ILE A 134 10.22 11.15 -12.61
C ILE A 134 11.29 11.01 -13.70
N ILE A 135 12.56 11.29 -13.37
CA ILE A 135 13.69 11.15 -14.32
C ILE A 135 13.83 9.69 -14.77
N MET A 136 13.68 8.74 -13.85
CA MET A 136 13.74 7.31 -14.17
C MET A 136 12.61 6.88 -15.09
N LYS A 137 11.38 7.37 -14.90
CA LYS A 137 10.23 7.10 -15.79
C LYS A 137 10.46 7.60 -17.20
N PHE A 138 11.09 8.77 -17.40
CA PHE A 138 11.47 9.27 -18.72
C PHE A 138 12.51 8.40 -19.43
N ARG A 139 13.25 7.57 -18.69
CA ARG A 139 14.33 6.72 -19.24
C ARG A 139 13.99 5.23 -19.22
N THR A 140 12.79 4.85 -18.83
CA THR A 140 12.36 3.44 -18.76
C THR A 140 11.50 3.11 -19.97
N ALA A 141 11.91 2.10 -20.74
CA ALA A 141 11.15 1.58 -21.87
C ALA A 141 9.79 1.01 -21.42
N PHE A 142 8.85 0.95 -22.31
CA PHE A 142 7.56 0.31 -22.06
C PHE A 142 7.19 -0.71 -23.13
N VAL A 143 6.33 -1.64 -22.76
CA VAL A 143 5.82 -2.67 -23.69
C VAL A 143 4.55 -2.15 -24.35
N LYS A 144 4.55 -2.06 -25.69
CA LYS A 144 3.36 -1.71 -26.48
C LYS A 144 2.53 -2.98 -26.71
N THR A 145 1.31 -2.98 -26.21
CA THR A 145 0.37 -4.08 -26.46
C THR A 145 -0.21 -3.93 -27.86
N SER A 146 0.40 -4.59 -28.84
CA SER A 146 -0.14 -4.65 -30.21
C SER A 146 -1.27 -5.69 -30.25
N SER A 147 -2.44 -5.25 -30.74
CA SER A 147 -3.61 -6.12 -30.89
C SER A 147 -3.42 -7.25 -31.92
N THR A 148 -2.42 -7.10 -32.80
CA THR A 148 -2.15 -8.02 -33.92
C THR A 148 -1.27 -9.23 -33.53
N LEU A 149 -0.54 -9.14 -32.40
CA LEU A 149 0.42 -10.17 -31.96
C LEU A 149 -0.02 -10.95 -30.71
N ARG A 150 -1.32 -11.06 -30.46
CA ARG A 150 -1.87 -11.86 -29.34
C ARG A 150 -1.46 -13.36 -29.33
N VAL A 151 -0.90 -13.85 -30.44
CA VAL A 151 -0.55 -15.27 -30.60
C VAL A 151 0.76 -15.64 -29.85
N PHE A 152 1.65 -14.69 -29.55
CA PHE A 152 2.94 -14.98 -28.91
C PHE A 152 3.24 -14.24 -27.59
N GLY A 153 2.29 -13.56 -26.97
CA GLY A 153 2.37 -13.13 -25.57
C GLY A 153 3.44 -12.10 -25.19
N ARG A 154 4.30 -11.67 -26.12
CA ARG A 154 5.33 -10.65 -25.89
C ARG A 154 5.04 -9.44 -26.75
N GLY A 155 4.61 -8.31 -26.11
CA GLY A 155 4.50 -7.04 -26.80
C GLY A 155 5.89 -6.50 -27.17
N ASP A 156 5.96 -5.66 -28.22
CA ASP A 156 7.20 -5.02 -28.62
C ASP A 156 7.65 -3.98 -27.58
N LEU A 157 8.94 -4.03 -27.22
CA LEU A 157 9.56 -3.08 -26.31
C LEU A 157 9.89 -1.79 -27.06
N VAL A 158 9.23 -0.68 -26.70
CA VAL A 158 9.47 0.65 -27.26
C VAL A 158 10.67 1.29 -26.56
N THR A 159 11.73 1.56 -27.33
CA THR A 159 12.98 2.17 -26.86
C THR A 159 13.22 3.57 -27.43
N ASP A 160 12.29 4.13 -28.21
CA ASP A 160 12.41 5.51 -28.70
C ASP A 160 12.15 6.50 -27.56
N PRO A 161 13.14 7.38 -27.21
CA PRO A 161 13.00 8.38 -26.16
C PRO A 161 11.81 9.32 -26.34
N LYS A 162 11.48 9.67 -27.60
CA LYS A 162 10.37 10.57 -27.90
C LYS A 162 9.01 9.92 -27.62
N GLU A 163 8.85 8.64 -28.01
CA GLU A 163 7.62 7.89 -27.73
C GLU A 163 7.45 7.66 -26.22
N ILE A 164 8.54 7.34 -25.50
CA ILE A 164 8.54 7.18 -24.05
C ILE A 164 8.10 8.48 -23.37
N ALA A 165 8.75 9.60 -23.70
CA ALA A 165 8.42 10.90 -23.11
C ALA A 165 6.99 11.33 -23.42
N TRP A 166 6.53 11.17 -24.65
CA TRP A 166 5.17 11.54 -25.05
C TRP A 166 4.10 10.73 -24.31
N LYS A 167 4.30 9.41 -24.22
CA LYS A 167 3.39 8.54 -23.48
C LYS A 167 3.33 8.91 -22.00
N TYR A 168 4.49 9.12 -21.37
CA TYR A 168 4.55 9.47 -19.95
C TYR A 168 3.92 10.83 -19.67
N LEU A 169 4.22 11.85 -20.48
CA LEU A 169 3.61 13.18 -20.34
C LEU A 169 2.07 13.16 -20.41
N ARG A 170 1.51 12.22 -21.19
CA ARG A 170 0.06 12.11 -21.38
C ARG A 170 -0.62 11.23 -20.34
N SER A 171 0.13 10.40 -19.61
CA SER A 171 -0.42 9.50 -18.58
C SER A 171 -0.22 10.05 -17.17
N ASP A 172 0.91 9.70 -16.54
CA ASP A 172 1.10 9.84 -15.10
C ASP A 172 1.90 11.08 -14.69
N PHE A 173 2.51 11.78 -15.65
CA PHE A 173 3.43 12.89 -15.38
C PHE A 173 2.82 13.99 -14.50
N ALA A 174 1.57 14.38 -14.75
CA ALA A 174 0.91 15.43 -13.97
C ALA A 174 0.75 15.04 -12.51
N ILE A 175 0.42 13.77 -12.24
CA ILE A 175 0.26 13.23 -10.88
C ILE A 175 1.61 13.18 -10.19
N ASP A 176 2.65 12.69 -10.89
CA ASP A 176 4.01 12.59 -10.35
C ASP A 176 4.58 13.97 -10.02
N VAL A 177 4.34 14.98 -10.87
CA VAL A 177 4.79 16.36 -10.62
C VAL A 177 4.09 16.95 -9.40
N VAL A 178 2.75 16.82 -9.29
CA VAL A 178 2.02 17.33 -8.12
C VAL A 178 2.50 16.64 -6.85
N ALA A 179 2.79 15.33 -6.90
CA ALA A 179 3.34 14.59 -5.77
C ALA A 179 4.76 15.03 -5.38
N ALA A 180 5.58 15.48 -6.34
CA ALA A 180 6.97 15.90 -6.12
C ALA A 180 7.11 17.36 -5.65
N LEU A 181 6.07 18.22 -5.81
CA LEU A 181 6.15 19.64 -5.44
C LEU A 181 6.33 19.82 -3.92
N PRO A 182 7.26 20.70 -3.46
CA PRO A 182 7.47 20.95 -2.03
C PRO A 182 6.45 21.97 -1.46
N LEU A 183 5.14 21.80 -1.73
CA LEU A 183 4.10 22.76 -1.37
C LEU A 183 3.98 23.01 0.16
N PRO A 184 3.95 21.99 1.03
CA PRO A 184 3.86 22.22 2.47
C PRO A 184 5.06 22.97 3.04
N GLN A 185 6.27 22.72 2.50
CA GLN A 185 7.47 23.45 2.91
C GLN A 185 7.36 24.95 2.56
N ILE A 186 6.92 25.23 1.33
CA ILE A 186 6.71 26.63 0.88
C ILE A 186 5.71 27.34 1.78
N ILE A 187 4.62 26.66 2.16
CA ILE A 187 3.61 27.25 3.03
C ILE A 187 4.15 27.52 4.42
N VAL A 188 4.78 26.53 5.03
CA VAL A 188 5.25 26.64 6.41
C VAL A 188 6.39 27.68 6.55
N TRP A 189 7.29 27.75 5.56
CA TRP A 189 8.47 28.62 5.66
C TRP A 189 8.28 30.02 5.08
N TYR A 190 7.37 30.19 4.11
CA TYR A 190 7.20 31.48 3.43
C TYR A 190 5.79 32.05 3.59
N VAL A 191 4.73 31.27 3.37
CA VAL A 191 3.36 31.79 3.34
C VAL A 191 2.86 32.10 4.75
N ILE A 192 3.02 31.19 5.70
CA ILE A 192 2.58 31.42 7.10
C ILE A 192 3.28 32.62 7.73
N PRO A 193 4.62 32.77 7.67
CA PRO A 193 5.28 33.97 8.17
C PRO A 193 4.82 35.26 7.47
N ALA A 194 4.67 35.24 6.12
CA ALA A 194 4.21 36.41 5.38
C ALA A 194 2.81 36.88 5.81
N ILE A 195 1.88 35.95 6.05
CA ILE A 195 0.53 36.27 6.53
C ILE A 195 0.57 36.83 7.92
N LYS A 196 1.42 36.31 8.83
CA LYS A 196 1.62 36.85 10.18
C LYS A 196 2.09 38.32 10.13
N TYR A 197 3.06 38.63 9.26
CA TYR A 197 3.57 40.00 9.11
C TYR A 197 2.53 40.97 8.53
N SER A 198 1.70 40.49 7.58
CA SER A 198 0.67 41.35 6.97
C SER A 198 -0.53 41.63 7.88
N GLY A 199 -0.61 40.98 9.05
CA GLY A 199 -1.75 41.15 9.97
C GLY A 199 -3.06 40.49 9.47
N ALA A 200 -2.99 39.75 8.39
CA ALA A 200 -4.11 38.96 7.92
C ALA A 200 -4.42 37.81 8.89
N GLU A 201 -5.69 37.48 9.00
CA GLU A 201 -6.13 36.38 9.88
C GLU A 201 -5.48 35.07 9.44
N HIS A 202 -4.75 34.42 10.34
CA HIS A 202 -4.08 33.17 10.06
C HIS A 202 -5.13 32.06 9.90
N ASN A 203 -5.25 31.51 8.70
CA ASN A 203 -6.19 30.44 8.41
C ASN A 203 -5.45 29.11 8.27
N ASN A 204 -5.45 28.27 9.33
CA ASN A 204 -4.88 26.93 9.32
C ASN A 204 -5.51 26.03 8.25
N ASN A 205 -6.72 26.37 7.78
CA ASN A 205 -7.44 25.60 6.76
C ASN A 205 -6.68 25.54 5.43
N ILE A 206 -5.88 26.56 5.10
CA ILE A 206 -5.05 26.57 3.89
C ILE A 206 -3.98 25.50 3.97
N LEU A 207 -3.32 25.36 5.12
CA LEU A 207 -2.32 24.30 5.34
C LEU A 207 -2.97 22.91 5.22
N VAL A 208 -4.12 22.72 5.86
CA VAL A 208 -4.89 21.45 5.77
C VAL A 208 -5.21 21.12 4.32
N LEU A 209 -5.79 22.07 3.60
CA LEU A 209 -6.23 21.86 2.21
C LEU A 209 -5.06 21.43 1.30
N ILE A 210 -3.92 22.10 1.43
CA ILE A 210 -2.77 21.86 0.56
C ILE A 210 -2.05 20.55 0.93
N VAL A 211 -1.89 20.27 2.22
CA VAL A 211 -1.32 18.98 2.64
C VAL A 211 -2.21 17.82 2.15
N LEU A 212 -3.52 17.91 2.33
CA LEU A 212 -4.46 16.89 1.86
C LEU A 212 -4.52 16.78 0.33
N ALA A 213 -4.52 17.92 -0.39
CA ALA A 213 -4.52 17.92 -1.86
C ALA A 213 -3.27 17.26 -2.44
N GLN A 214 -2.13 17.37 -1.78
CA GLN A 214 -0.90 16.70 -2.20
C GLN A 214 -0.80 15.26 -1.70
N TYR A 215 -1.46 14.94 -0.59
CA TYR A 215 -1.48 13.60 -0.02
C TYR A 215 -2.16 12.57 -0.95
N LEU A 216 -3.26 12.96 -1.61
CA LEU A 216 -4.02 12.09 -2.51
C LEU A 216 -3.19 11.58 -3.71
N PRO A 217 -2.47 12.41 -4.49
CA PRO A 217 -1.56 11.94 -5.53
C PRO A 217 -0.48 10.98 -5.03
N ARG A 218 0.12 11.23 -3.87
CA ARG A 218 1.12 10.36 -3.26
C ARG A 218 0.54 9.00 -2.87
N LEU A 219 -0.65 8.99 -2.29
CA LEU A 219 -1.36 7.76 -1.97
C LEU A 219 -1.69 6.96 -3.23
N TYR A 220 -2.16 7.65 -4.30
CA TYR A 220 -2.47 7.02 -5.56
C TYR A 220 -1.27 6.29 -6.18
N LEU A 221 -0.06 6.89 -6.14
CA LEU A 221 1.15 6.32 -6.76
C LEU A 221 1.56 4.95 -6.18
N ILE A 222 1.17 4.64 -4.95
CA ILE A 222 1.50 3.34 -4.33
C ILE A 222 0.81 2.17 -5.06
N PHE A 223 -0.42 2.36 -5.54
CA PHE A 223 -1.19 1.27 -6.16
C PHE A 223 -0.60 0.81 -7.50
N PRO A 224 -0.38 1.69 -8.52
CA PRO A 224 0.22 1.27 -9.77
C PRO A 224 1.64 0.75 -9.59
N LEU A 225 2.45 1.35 -8.70
CA LEU A 225 3.81 0.90 -8.41
C LEU A 225 3.84 -0.51 -7.82
N THR A 226 2.94 -0.81 -6.88
CA THR A 226 2.80 -2.16 -6.30
C THR A 226 2.40 -3.17 -7.39
N TYR A 227 1.47 -2.79 -8.29
CA TYR A 227 1.06 -3.63 -9.40
C TYR A 227 2.22 -3.92 -10.36
N GLU A 228 3.03 -2.92 -10.73
CA GLU A 228 4.20 -3.10 -11.59
C GLU A 228 5.24 -4.04 -10.97
N ILE A 229 5.54 -3.90 -9.69
CA ILE A 229 6.48 -4.78 -8.98
C ILE A 229 5.99 -6.25 -9.01
N VAL A 230 4.71 -6.47 -8.71
CA VAL A 230 4.12 -7.82 -8.72
C VAL A 230 4.13 -8.43 -10.12
N LYS A 231 3.79 -7.64 -11.14
CA LYS A 231 3.79 -8.08 -12.55
C LYS A 231 5.19 -8.45 -13.03
N ALA A 232 6.20 -7.66 -12.68
CA ALA A 232 7.59 -7.87 -13.12
C ALA A 232 8.26 -9.08 -12.43
N THR A 233 7.95 -9.34 -11.16
CA THR A 233 8.52 -10.48 -10.43
C THR A 233 7.90 -11.83 -10.82
N GLY A 234 6.80 -11.83 -11.58
CA GLY A 234 6.11 -13.05 -12.00
C GLY A 234 5.53 -13.88 -10.85
N VAL A 235 5.70 -13.42 -9.63
CA VAL A 235 5.14 -14.06 -8.43
C VAL A 235 3.67 -13.65 -8.33
N VAL A 236 2.82 -14.40 -9.01
CA VAL A 236 1.35 -14.25 -8.93
C VAL A 236 0.83 -14.61 -7.53
N ALA A 237 1.58 -15.38 -6.78
CA ALA A 237 1.27 -15.70 -5.39
C ALA A 237 1.93 -14.66 -4.47
N LYS A 238 1.30 -13.49 -4.31
CA LYS A 238 1.46 -12.75 -3.05
C LYS A 238 1.13 -13.75 -1.94
N THR A 239 2.09 -14.00 -1.07
CA THR A 239 1.77 -14.74 0.14
C THR A 239 0.64 -13.96 0.82
N ALA A 240 -0.45 -14.62 1.18
CA ALA A 240 -1.64 -13.94 1.66
C ALA A 240 -1.36 -13.03 2.88
N TRP A 241 -0.29 -13.32 3.63
CA TRP A 241 0.15 -12.50 4.76
C TRP A 241 0.72 -11.12 4.32
N GLU A 242 1.39 -11.03 3.16
CA GLU A 242 1.88 -9.75 2.62
C GLU A 242 0.71 -8.80 2.34
N GLY A 243 -0.39 -9.35 1.80
CA GLY A 243 -1.61 -8.59 1.61
C GLY A 243 -2.23 -8.11 2.92
N ALA A 244 -2.25 -8.95 3.95
CA ALA A 244 -2.77 -8.58 5.27
C ALA A 244 -1.93 -7.46 5.92
N VAL A 245 -0.60 -7.58 5.90
CA VAL A 245 0.31 -6.54 6.43
C VAL A 245 0.20 -5.24 5.66
N TYR A 246 0.14 -5.30 4.33
CA TYR A 246 -0.05 -4.10 3.50
C TYR A 246 -1.33 -3.34 3.87
N ASN A 247 -2.46 -4.04 4.01
CA ASN A 247 -3.72 -3.43 4.40
C ASN A 247 -3.71 -2.91 5.85
N LEU A 248 -3.02 -3.60 6.76
CA LEU A 248 -2.83 -3.12 8.14
C LEU A 248 -2.02 -1.82 8.16
N LEU A 249 -0.95 -1.74 7.36
CA LEU A 249 -0.16 -0.51 7.23
C LEU A 249 -0.98 0.65 6.68
N LEU A 250 -1.79 0.42 5.64
CA LEU A 250 -2.70 1.46 5.10
C LEU A 250 -3.72 1.91 6.15
N TYR A 251 -4.26 0.98 6.94
CA TYR A 251 -5.18 1.30 8.02
C TYR A 251 -4.52 2.15 9.12
N LEU A 252 -3.28 1.81 9.52
CA LEU A 252 -2.50 2.59 10.48
C LEU A 252 -2.15 4.00 9.95
N ILE A 253 -1.80 4.11 8.66
CA ILE A 253 -1.57 5.39 8.00
C ILE A 253 -2.86 6.24 7.99
N ALA A 254 -4.00 5.65 7.66
CA ALA A 254 -5.28 6.36 7.71
C ALA A 254 -5.60 6.87 9.11
N SER A 255 -5.38 6.04 10.14
CA SER A 255 -5.55 6.41 11.55
C SER A 255 -4.62 7.57 11.95
N HIS A 256 -3.37 7.53 11.47
CA HIS A 256 -2.40 8.61 11.71
C HIS A 256 -2.83 9.92 11.06
N VAL A 257 -3.25 9.89 9.79
CA VAL A 257 -3.72 11.10 9.08
C VAL A 257 -4.91 11.73 9.79
N LEU A 258 -5.92 10.91 10.12
CA LEU A 258 -7.14 11.40 10.78
C LEU A 258 -6.87 11.90 12.20
N GLY A 259 -6.04 11.18 12.96
CA GLY A 259 -5.64 11.63 14.30
C GLY A 259 -4.84 12.95 14.26
N ALA A 260 -3.93 13.10 13.29
CA ALA A 260 -3.16 14.32 13.11
C ALA A 260 -4.06 15.52 12.68
N LEU A 261 -5.02 15.25 11.80
CA LEU A 261 -6.01 16.26 11.40
C LEU A 261 -6.91 16.67 12.57
N TRP A 262 -7.38 15.71 13.37
CA TRP A 262 -8.14 16.00 14.59
C TRP A 262 -7.35 16.86 15.57
N TYR A 263 -6.06 16.57 15.75
CA TYR A 263 -5.18 17.41 16.58
C TYR A 263 -5.10 18.86 16.09
N LEU A 264 -4.86 19.04 14.77
CA LEU A 264 -4.78 20.39 14.19
C LEU A 264 -6.10 21.14 14.33
N LEU A 265 -7.22 20.48 14.06
CA LEU A 265 -8.56 21.06 14.21
C LEU A 265 -8.88 21.38 15.67
N SER A 266 -8.34 20.62 16.65
CA SER A 266 -8.49 20.97 18.08
C SER A 266 -7.78 22.27 18.45
N VAL A 267 -6.57 22.48 17.92
CA VAL A 267 -5.85 23.77 18.07
C VAL A 267 -6.62 24.90 17.41
N ASP A 268 -7.16 24.66 16.21
CA ASP A 268 -7.96 25.66 15.50
C ASP A 268 -9.26 26.00 16.26
N ARG A 269 -9.94 25.01 16.85
CA ARG A 269 -11.16 25.22 17.64
C ARG A 269 -10.89 26.03 18.91
N GLN A 270 -9.75 25.79 19.60
CA GLN A 270 -9.33 26.62 20.73
C GLN A 270 -9.07 28.08 20.32
N THR A 271 -8.38 28.26 19.20
CA THR A 271 -8.11 29.61 18.67
C THR A 271 -9.39 30.33 18.23
N ALA A 272 -10.37 29.59 17.73
CA ALA A 272 -11.70 30.14 17.38
C ALA A 272 -12.43 30.69 18.60
N CYS A 273 -12.43 29.97 19.74
CA CYS A 273 -12.97 30.50 21.01
C CYS A 273 -12.28 31.81 21.42
N TRP A 274 -10.93 31.81 21.44
CA TRP A 274 -10.16 33.00 21.78
C TRP A 274 -10.47 34.19 20.87
N LYS A 275 -10.52 33.98 19.55
CA LYS A 275 -10.84 35.03 18.57
C LYS A 275 -12.28 35.56 18.74
N MET A 276 -13.24 34.68 19.01
CA MET A 276 -14.62 35.10 19.24
C MET A 276 -14.75 35.99 20.46
N ASN A 277 -14.15 35.59 21.59
CA ASN A 277 -14.19 36.39 22.82
C ASN A 277 -13.34 37.67 22.70
N CYS A 278 -12.18 37.64 22.02
CA CYS A 278 -11.35 38.81 21.75
C CYS A 278 -12.08 39.87 20.93
N ARG A 279 -12.95 39.49 19.99
CA ARG A 279 -13.77 40.48 19.23
C ARG A 279 -14.81 41.19 20.07
N ASN A 280 -15.21 40.62 21.20
CA ASN A 280 -16.17 41.21 22.13
C ASN A 280 -15.49 42.10 23.20
N GLU A 281 -14.16 42.07 23.29
CA GLU A 281 -13.36 42.84 24.27
C GLU A 281 -12.69 44.01 23.56
N SER A 282 -12.90 45.28 24.06
CA SER A 282 -12.47 46.49 23.39
C SER A 282 -10.95 46.66 23.29
N ASP A 283 -10.21 46.07 24.22
CA ASP A 283 -8.74 46.22 24.33
C ASP A 283 -7.97 45.03 23.78
N CYS A 284 -8.68 44.01 23.23
CA CYS A 284 -8.07 42.82 22.68
C CYS A 284 -7.59 42.99 21.24
N ASN A 285 -6.35 42.58 20.98
CA ASN A 285 -5.81 42.44 19.63
C ASN A 285 -5.47 40.99 19.37
N ILE A 286 -5.97 40.44 18.27
CA ILE A 286 -5.75 39.03 17.86
C ILE A 286 -4.25 38.68 17.81
N ARG A 287 -3.37 39.64 17.52
CA ARG A 287 -1.91 39.44 17.54
C ARG A 287 -1.36 39.08 18.91
N TYR A 288 -2.03 39.45 19.99
CA TYR A 288 -1.59 39.12 21.35
C TYR A 288 -1.74 37.63 21.66
N LEU A 289 -2.53 36.91 20.88
CA LEU A 289 -2.70 35.44 20.99
C LEU A 289 -1.53 34.65 20.39
N ASP A 290 -0.59 35.30 19.69
CA ASP A 290 0.61 34.69 19.15
C ASP A 290 1.76 34.75 20.17
N CYS A 291 2.44 33.60 20.39
CA CYS A 291 3.57 33.57 21.33
C CYS A 291 4.78 34.42 20.89
N ASP A 292 4.84 34.81 19.62
CA ASP A 292 5.92 35.69 19.11
C ASP A 292 5.70 37.16 19.47
N THR A 293 4.46 37.60 19.81
CA THR A 293 4.10 38.98 20.12
C THR A 293 3.26 39.12 21.41
N PRO A 294 3.73 38.61 22.55
CA PRO A 294 2.96 38.61 23.78
C PRO A 294 2.76 40.01 24.35
N ASN A 295 1.56 40.28 24.88
CA ASN A 295 1.30 41.46 25.70
C ASN A 295 0.88 41.05 27.12
N GLN A 296 1.86 41.02 28.03
CA GLN A 296 1.66 40.55 29.40
C GLN A 296 0.73 41.44 30.20
N THR A 297 0.70 42.74 29.94
CA THR A 297 -0.17 43.69 30.66
C THR A 297 -1.64 43.45 30.31
N TRP A 298 -1.96 43.24 29.06
CA TRP A 298 -3.31 42.88 28.63
C TRP A 298 -3.69 41.50 29.15
N ALA A 299 -2.78 40.52 29.08
CA ALA A 299 -3.03 39.15 29.51
C ALA A 299 -3.42 39.03 30.99
N SER A 300 -2.91 39.91 31.85
CA SER A 300 -3.26 39.90 33.28
C SER A 300 -4.64 40.53 33.59
N THR A 301 -5.22 41.26 32.64
CA THR A 301 -6.51 41.96 32.84
C THR A 301 -7.67 41.29 32.13
N THR A 302 -7.39 40.43 31.12
CA THR A 302 -8.42 39.77 30.32
C THR A 302 -8.98 38.52 31.01
N ASN A 303 -10.30 38.25 30.83
CA ASN A 303 -10.97 37.03 31.26
C ASN A 303 -11.06 36.01 30.12
N LEU A 304 -10.42 36.27 28.99
CA LEU A 304 -10.53 35.47 27.77
C LEU A 304 -10.09 34.01 27.96
N PHE A 305 -9.00 33.79 28.68
CA PHE A 305 -8.46 32.44 28.89
C PHE A 305 -9.31 31.61 29.83
N SER A 306 -9.93 32.22 30.85
CA SER A 306 -10.87 31.54 31.73
C SER A 306 -12.19 31.20 31.01
N SER A 307 -12.71 32.11 30.19
CA SER A 307 -13.92 31.92 29.39
C SER A 307 -13.77 30.85 28.29
N CYS A 308 -12.54 30.47 27.92
CA CYS A 308 -12.23 29.47 26.91
C CYS A 308 -11.47 28.24 27.47
N ASN A 309 -11.64 27.92 28.73
CA ASN A 309 -10.99 26.79 29.37
C ASN A 309 -11.80 25.49 29.15
N ALA A 310 -11.39 24.63 28.24
CA ALA A 310 -12.11 23.39 27.89
C ALA A 310 -12.32 22.40 29.05
N SER A 311 -11.71 22.63 30.23
CA SER A 311 -11.88 21.81 31.43
C SER A 311 -13.02 22.26 32.34
N ASP A 312 -13.63 23.42 32.05
CA ASP A 312 -14.73 23.96 32.85
C ASP A 312 -16.08 23.65 32.19
N ASP A 313 -16.96 22.96 32.90
CA ASP A 313 -18.28 22.53 32.38
C ASP A 313 -19.28 23.71 32.22
N ASN A 314 -18.98 24.90 32.77
CA ASN A 314 -19.88 26.07 32.71
C ASN A 314 -19.63 26.98 31.50
N ILE A 315 -18.82 26.56 30.54
CA ILE A 315 -18.45 27.36 29.37
C ILE A 315 -19.58 27.37 28.34
N THR A 316 -19.82 28.58 27.80
CA THR A 316 -20.80 28.76 26.70
C THR A 316 -20.32 28.25 25.35
N PHE A 317 -19.02 28.07 25.16
CA PHE A 317 -18.42 27.60 23.91
C PHE A 317 -18.33 26.08 23.89
N ASP A 318 -19.06 25.45 22.98
CA ASP A 318 -19.07 24.02 22.80
C ASP A 318 -17.86 23.54 21.95
N TYR A 319 -16.98 22.79 22.57
CA TYR A 319 -15.79 22.19 21.93
C TYR A 319 -16.06 20.88 21.19
N GLY A 320 -17.21 20.24 21.45
CA GLY A 320 -17.61 18.98 20.83
C GLY A 320 -16.56 17.89 20.94
N MET A 321 -16.25 17.23 19.83
CA MET A 321 -15.28 16.12 19.79
C MET A 321 -13.82 16.55 20.10
N PHE A 322 -13.53 17.85 20.13
CA PHE A 322 -12.19 18.37 20.44
C PHE A 322 -11.96 18.58 21.93
N GLN A 323 -13.01 18.59 22.74
CA GLN A 323 -12.93 18.79 24.18
C GLN A 323 -11.90 17.87 24.87
N PRO A 324 -11.81 16.54 24.57
CA PRO A 324 -10.84 15.66 25.21
C PRO A 324 -9.37 16.02 24.91
N ALA A 325 -9.07 16.58 23.73
CA ALA A 325 -7.71 17.04 23.42
C ALA A 325 -7.33 18.27 24.23
N LEU A 326 -8.26 19.19 24.40
CA LEU A 326 -8.03 20.48 25.01
C LEU A 326 -8.05 20.41 26.54
N SER A 327 -8.99 19.64 27.13
CA SER A 327 -9.05 19.40 28.58
C SER A 327 -7.81 18.65 29.09
N ASN A 328 -7.28 17.71 28.32
CA ASN A 328 -6.03 17.01 28.64
C ASN A 328 -4.78 17.80 28.24
N GLN A 329 -4.93 19.04 27.76
CA GLN A 329 -3.84 19.89 27.31
C GLN A 329 -2.89 19.22 26.31
N ALA A 330 -3.41 18.34 25.43
CA ALA A 330 -2.62 17.61 24.45
C ALA A 330 -1.78 18.54 23.55
N PRO A 331 -2.26 19.74 23.13
CA PRO A 331 -1.47 20.68 22.32
C PRO A 331 -0.23 21.27 23.02
N ALA A 332 -0.16 21.23 24.35
CA ALA A 332 1.00 21.69 25.11
C ALA A 332 2.04 20.59 25.37
N GLN A 333 1.69 19.33 25.13
CA GLN A 333 2.55 18.19 25.43
C GLN A 333 3.71 18.08 24.43
N GLY A 334 4.78 17.35 24.85
CA GLY A 334 5.88 17.00 23.96
C GLY A 334 5.42 16.13 22.77
N PHE A 335 6.17 16.18 21.66
CA PHE A 335 5.80 15.55 20.39
C PHE A 335 5.31 14.10 20.52
N LEU A 336 6.04 13.22 21.20
CA LEU A 336 5.66 11.81 21.33
C LEU A 336 4.31 11.61 22.02
N ARG A 337 4.03 12.41 23.07
CA ARG A 337 2.75 12.28 23.80
C ARG A 337 1.58 12.70 22.92
N LYS A 338 1.68 13.88 22.27
CA LYS A 338 0.61 14.35 21.38
C LYS A 338 0.41 13.44 20.17
N PHE A 339 1.51 12.88 19.62
CA PHE A 339 1.47 11.94 18.51
C PHE A 339 0.72 10.66 18.85
N PHE A 340 1.14 9.96 19.93
CA PHE A 340 0.49 8.69 20.30
C PHE A 340 -0.95 8.90 20.79
N TYR A 341 -1.23 10.00 21.45
CA TYR A 341 -2.59 10.33 21.87
C TYR A 341 -3.52 10.53 20.66
N SER A 342 -3.07 11.28 19.66
CA SER A 342 -3.83 11.52 18.43
C SER A 342 -3.95 10.26 17.57
N LEU A 343 -2.88 9.46 17.48
CA LEU A 343 -2.92 8.16 16.78
C LEU A 343 -3.93 7.20 17.44
N TRP A 344 -3.93 7.13 18.77
CA TRP A 344 -4.90 6.37 19.53
C TRP A 344 -6.33 6.84 19.24
N TRP A 345 -6.57 8.15 19.26
CA TRP A 345 -7.87 8.71 18.93
C TRP A 345 -8.32 8.33 17.51
N GLY A 346 -7.42 8.40 16.53
CA GLY A 346 -7.70 7.98 15.15
C GLY A 346 -8.02 6.49 15.04
N LEU A 347 -7.23 5.61 15.69
CA LEU A 347 -7.48 4.18 15.73
C LEU A 347 -8.81 3.82 16.38
N GLN A 348 -9.11 4.44 17.53
CA GLN A 348 -10.34 4.22 18.28
C GLN A 348 -11.57 4.53 17.44
N ASN A 349 -11.57 5.64 16.73
CA ASN A 349 -12.72 6.06 15.92
C ASN A 349 -12.85 5.29 14.60
N LEU A 350 -11.74 4.90 13.94
CA LEU A 350 -11.78 4.05 12.75
C LEU A 350 -12.18 2.61 13.05
N SER A 351 -11.86 2.08 14.25
CA SER A 351 -12.21 0.70 14.62
C SER A 351 -13.64 0.55 15.18
N CYS A 352 -14.45 1.60 15.13
CA CYS A 352 -15.79 1.64 15.72
C CYS A 352 -15.82 1.36 17.23
N TYR A 353 -14.66 1.41 17.90
CA TYR A 353 -14.54 1.22 19.35
C TYR A 353 -14.96 2.48 20.13
N GLY A 354 -14.90 3.65 19.49
CA GLY A 354 -15.19 4.95 20.10
C GLY A 354 -16.60 5.44 19.85
N GLN A 355 -17.61 4.88 20.53
CA GLN A 355 -19.00 5.37 20.46
C GLN A 355 -19.23 6.67 21.26
N THR A 356 -18.17 7.34 21.72
CA THR A 356 -18.23 8.51 22.61
C THR A 356 -17.98 9.83 21.89
N LEU A 357 -18.17 9.91 20.56
CA LEU A 357 -18.05 11.15 19.82
C LEU A 357 -19.25 12.06 20.14
N SER A 358 -19.06 13.04 21.04
CA SER A 358 -19.98 14.16 21.19
C SER A 358 -19.68 15.22 20.14
N VAL A 359 -20.66 15.62 19.37
CA VAL A 359 -20.50 16.56 18.26
C VAL A 359 -21.18 17.88 18.65
N SER A 360 -20.49 19.01 18.43
CA SER A 360 -21.10 20.35 18.55
C SER A 360 -21.99 20.68 17.33
N THR A 361 -22.70 21.79 17.39
CA THR A 361 -23.51 22.28 16.26
C THR A 361 -22.69 22.85 15.09
N TYR A 362 -21.35 22.81 15.18
CA TYR A 362 -20.47 23.33 14.15
C TYR A 362 -20.43 22.38 12.92
N ILE A 363 -20.86 22.88 11.75
CA ILE A 363 -20.99 22.12 10.52
C ILE A 363 -19.71 21.40 10.11
N GLY A 364 -18.55 22.07 10.23
CA GLY A 364 -17.25 21.47 9.86
C GLY A 364 -16.90 20.22 10.68
N GLU A 365 -17.22 20.25 11.97
CA GLU A 365 -17.06 19.11 12.87
C GLU A 365 -17.98 17.96 12.50
N THR A 366 -19.27 18.27 12.28
CA THR A 366 -20.28 17.27 11.89
C THR A 366 -19.91 16.58 10.55
N LEU A 367 -19.45 17.34 9.56
CA LEU A 367 -19.00 16.78 8.28
C LEU A 367 -17.77 15.88 8.46
N TYR A 368 -16.84 16.29 9.31
CA TYR A 368 -15.67 15.46 9.62
C TYR A 368 -16.05 14.15 10.31
N CYS A 369 -16.97 14.17 11.26
CA CYS A 369 -17.47 12.98 11.93
C CYS A 369 -18.22 12.03 10.98
N ILE A 370 -19.04 12.56 10.06
CA ILE A 370 -19.69 11.76 9.02
C ILE A 370 -18.65 11.10 8.13
N PHE A 371 -17.65 11.85 7.66
CA PHE A 371 -16.55 11.32 6.85
C PHE A 371 -15.78 10.24 7.61
N LEU A 372 -15.45 10.48 8.87
CA LEU A 372 -14.75 9.53 9.74
C LEU A 372 -15.54 8.22 9.91
N ALA A 373 -16.84 8.31 10.15
CA ALA A 373 -17.70 7.14 10.34
C ALA A 373 -17.80 6.28 9.08
N VAL A 374 -18.03 6.91 7.92
CA VAL A 374 -18.12 6.20 6.63
C VAL A 374 -16.76 5.58 6.27
N LEU A 375 -15.68 6.35 6.36
CA LEU A 375 -14.33 5.88 6.04
C LEU A 375 -13.89 4.76 7.00
N GLY A 376 -14.18 4.91 8.31
CA GLY A 376 -13.88 3.90 9.32
C GLY A 376 -14.57 2.58 9.02
N LEU A 377 -15.87 2.61 8.71
CA LEU A 377 -16.61 1.41 8.34
C LEU A 377 -16.00 0.70 7.12
N VAL A 378 -15.68 1.44 6.06
CA VAL A 378 -15.13 0.88 4.81
C VAL A 378 -13.73 0.30 5.05
N LEU A 379 -12.84 1.05 5.71
CA LEU A 379 -11.46 0.61 5.95
C LEU A 379 -11.41 -0.58 6.92
N PHE A 380 -12.24 -0.57 7.96
CA PHE A 380 -12.30 -1.66 8.93
C PHE A 380 -12.85 -2.94 8.30
N ALA A 381 -13.94 -2.85 7.52
CA ALA A 381 -14.48 -3.98 6.77
C ALA A 381 -13.45 -4.56 5.78
N HIS A 382 -12.72 -3.68 5.08
CA HIS A 382 -11.66 -4.09 4.15
C HIS A 382 -10.50 -4.78 4.88
N LEU A 383 -10.07 -4.27 6.05
CA LEU A 383 -9.04 -4.91 6.87
C LEU A 383 -9.47 -6.31 7.33
N ILE A 384 -10.69 -6.45 7.86
CA ILE A 384 -11.23 -7.75 8.29
C ILE A 384 -11.27 -8.73 7.13
N GLY A 385 -11.80 -8.32 5.96
CA GLY A 385 -11.87 -9.17 4.78
C GLY A 385 -10.50 -9.69 4.32
N ASN A 386 -9.48 -8.84 4.33
CA ASN A 386 -8.12 -9.25 3.95
C ASN A 386 -7.46 -10.16 4.99
N VAL A 387 -7.66 -9.91 6.29
CA VAL A 387 -7.20 -10.80 7.37
C VAL A 387 -7.90 -12.15 7.30
N GLN A 388 -9.21 -12.17 7.04
CA GLN A 388 -9.96 -13.40 6.87
C GLN A 388 -9.46 -14.22 5.66
N THR A 389 -9.22 -13.57 4.52
CA THR A 389 -8.65 -14.22 3.34
C THR A 389 -7.27 -14.83 3.65
N TYR A 390 -6.45 -14.13 4.42
CA TYR A 390 -5.17 -14.65 4.89
C TYR A 390 -5.33 -15.90 5.76
N LEU A 391 -6.19 -15.85 6.78
CA LEU A 391 -6.45 -16.98 7.67
C LEU A 391 -6.99 -18.19 6.88
N GLN A 392 -7.93 -17.96 5.97
CA GLN A 392 -8.44 -19.02 5.08
C GLN A 392 -7.34 -19.64 4.22
N SER A 393 -6.44 -18.85 3.66
CA SER A 393 -5.34 -19.33 2.81
C SER A 393 -4.36 -20.25 3.56
N ILE A 394 -4.16 -20.04 4.85
CA ILE A 394 -3.32 -20.92 5.69
C ILE A 394 -4.03 -22.23 5.98
N THR A 395 -5.34 -22.18 6.26
CA THR A 395 -6.09 -23.32 6.74
C THR A 395 -6.53 -24.25 5.62
N VAL A 396 -6.77 -23.77 4.40
CA VAL A 396 -7.29 -24.55 3.26
C VAL A 396 -6.50 -25.83 3.01
N ARG A 397 -5.18 -25.77 2.92
CA ARG A 397 -4.33 -26.95 2.67
C ARG A 397 -4.39 -27.96 3.81
N VAL A 398 -4.46 -27.49 5.03
CA VAL A 398 -4.53 -28.34 6.22
C VAL A 398 -5.92 -29.00 6.29
N GLU A 399 -6.97 -28.26 5.97
CA GLU A 399 -8.34 -28.81 5.94
C GLU A 399 -8.54 -29.81 4.79
N GLU A 400 -8.01 -29.54 3.59
CA GLU A 400 -8.00 -30.52 2.48
C GLU A 400 -7.28 -31.80 2.88
N TRP A 401 -6.17 -31.72 3.59
CA TRP A 401 -5.47 -32.89 4.08
C TRP A 401 -6.28 -33.65 5.13
N ARG A 402 -6.90 -32.97 6.10
CA ARG A 402 -7.76 -33.57 7.12
C ARG A 402 -8.96 -34.29 6.50
N LEU A 403 -9.57 -33.66 5.49
CA LEU A 403 -10.67 -34.27 4.73
C LEU A 403 -10.20 -35.56 4.03
N LYS A 404 -9.10 -35.52 3.30
CA LYS A 404 -8.54 -36.70 2.63
C LYS A 404 -8.20 -37.82 3.62
N GLN A 405 -7.65 -37.48 4.78
CA GLN A 405 -7.34 -38.44 5.83
C GLN A 405 -8.63 -39.08 6.36
N ARG A 406 -9.65 -38.27 6.65
CA ARG A 406 -10.95 -38.75 7.15
C ARG A 406 -11.63 -39.66 6.10
N ASP A 407 -11.68 -39.25 4.86
CA ASP A 407 -12.28 -40.01 3.77
C ASP A 407 -11.55 -41.35 3.55
N THR A 408 -10.21 -41.33 3.70
CA THR A 408 -9.41 -42.58 3.64
C THR A 408 -9.71 -43.51 4.83
N GLU A 409 -9.85 -42.97 6.04
CA GLU A 409 -10.22 -43.77 7.22
C GLU A 409 -11.61 -44.38 7.08
N GLU A 410 -12.59 -43.61 6.60
CA GLU A 410 -13.94 -44.07 6.34
C GLU A 410 -13.96 -45.13 5.27
N TRP A 411 -13.24 -44.97 4.16
CA TRP A 411 -13.08 -45.96 3.12
C TRP A 411 -12.45 -47.27 3.64
N MET A 412 -11.39 -47.20 4.45
CA MET A 412 -10.76 -48.38 5.05
C MET A 412 -11.71 -49.14 5.99
N ARG A 413 -12.56 -48.42 6.74
CA ARG A 413 -13.59 -49.04 7.60
C ARG A 413 -14.68 -49.69 6.77
N HIS A 414 -15.15 -49.02 5.73
CA HIS A 414 -16.20 -49.56 4.86
C HIS A 414 -15.76 -50.84 4.13
N ARG A 415 -14.48 -50.90 3.73
CA ARG A 415 -13.85 -52.04 3.10
C ARG A 415 -13.37 -53.13 4.09
N GLN A 416 -13.55 -52.93 5.39
CA GLN A 416 -13.14 -53.85 6.44
C GLN A 416 -11.66 -54.28 6.32
N LEU A 417 -10.73 -53.34 6.00
CA LEU A 417 -9.32 -53.68 5.87
C LEU A 417 -8.75 -54.14 7.24
N PRO A 418 -7.85 -55.19 7.22
CA PRO A 418 -7.12 -55.58 8.43
C PRO A 418 -6.32 -54.43 9.04
N ASP A 419 -6.14 -54.44 10.37
CA ASP A 419 -5.49 -53.35 11.11
C ASP A 419 -4.05 -53.10 10.65
N GLU A 420 -3.32 -54.16 10.29
CA GLU A 420 -1.96 -54.03 9.76
C GLU A 420 -1.93 -53.24 8.45
N LEU A 421 -2.87 -53.47 7.53
CA LEU A 421 -2.96 -52.69 6.27
C LEU A 421 -3.39 -51.26 6.53
N ARG A 422 -4.30 -51.04 7.50
CA ARG A 422 -4.71 -49.65 7.86
C ARG A 422 -3.51 -48.83 8.35
N GLU A 423 -2.68 -49.43 9.21
CA GLU A 423 -1.50 -48.76 9.77
C GLU A 423 -0.47 -48.42 8.66
N ARG A 424 -0.26 -49.36 7.70
CA ARG A 424 0.63 -49.10 6.54
C ARG A 424 0.12 -47.96 5.67
N VAL A 425 -1.18 -47.90 5.40
CA VAL A 425 -1.81 -46.82 4.63
C VAL A 425 -1.65 -45.45 5.35
N ARG A 426 -1.90 -45.43 6.66
CA ARG A 426 -1.72 -44.19 7.47
C ARG A 426 -0.30 -43.66 7.38
N ARG A 427 0.70 -44.51 7.57
CA ARG A 427 2.12 -44.16 7.48
C ARG A 427 2.47 -43.63 6.09
N PHE A 428 1.95 -44.26 5.05
CA PHE A 428 2.18 -43.81 3.66
C PHE A 428 1.58 -42.42 3.41
N ILE A 429 0.33 -42.17 3.84
CA ILE A 429 -0.32 -40.88 3.68
C ILE A 429 0.44 -39.79 4.44
N GLN A 430 0.86 -40.10 5.68
CA GLN A 430 1.63 -39.15 6.47
C GLN A 430 3.00 -38.86 5.83
N TYR A 431 3.69 -39.87 5.34
CA TYR A 431 4.94 -39.69 4.60
C TYR A 431 4.75 -38.83 3.35
N LYS A 432 3.71 -39.13 2.55
CA LYS A 432 3.37 -38.36 1.34
C LYS A 432 3.12 -36.87 1.68
N TRP A 433 2.40 -36.59 2.77
CA TRP A 433 2.17 -35.22 3.23
C TRP A 433 3.46 -34.52 3.62
N LEU A 434 4.32 -35.16 4.37
CA LEU A 434 5.62 -34.60 4.78
C LEU A 434 6.52 -34.31 3.58
N ALA A 435 6.53 -35.20 2.57
CA ALA A 435 7.34 -35.07 1.38
C ALA A 435 6.84 -33.96 0.43
N THR A 436 5.51 -33.90 0.18
CA THR A 436 4.93 -33.00 -0.83
C THR A 436 4.26 -31.76 -0.24
N ARG A 437 4.06 -31.71 1.09
CA ARG A 437 3.27 -30.68 1.80
C ARG A 437 1.89 -30.43 1.17
N GLY A 438 1.27 -31.50 0.68
CA GLY A 438 -0.07 -31.47 0.07
C GLY A 438 -0.09 -31.08 -1.40
N VAL A 439 1.07 -30.86 -2.02
CA VAL A 439 1.14 -30.57 -3.47
C VAL A 439 0.95 -31.86 -4.26
N ASN A 440 0.08 -31.81 -5.26
CA ASN A 440 -0.09 -32.91 -6.21
C ASN A 440 0.88 -32.76 -7.39
N GLU A 441 2.10 -33.27 -7.20
CA GLU A 441 3.18 -33.20 -8.20
C GLU A 441 2.78 -33.81 -9.55
N GLU A 442 2.00 -34.88 -9.53
CA GLU A 442 1.55 -35.54 -10.74
C GLU A 442 0.63 -34.68 -11.58
N SER A 443 -0.30 -33.99 -10.96
CA SER A 443 -1.17 -33.03 -11.65
C SER A 443 -0.40 -31.88 -12.27
N ILE A 444 0.64 -31.36 -11.57
CA ILE A 444 1.51 -30.31 -12.10
C ILE A 444 2.28 -30.84 -13.32
N LEU A 445 2.86 -32.02 -13.22
CA LEU A 445 3.62 -32.62 -14.32
C LEU A 445 2.75 -32.93 -15.54
N GLN A 446 1.47 -33.29 -15.36
CA GLN A 446 0.55 -33.54 -16.47
C GLN A 446 0.23 -32.28 -17.30
N VAL A 447 0.15 -31.12 -16.68
CA VAL A 447 -0.14 -29.84 -17.35
C VAL A 447 1.07 -29.31 -18.13
N LEU A 448 2.30 -29.73 -17.78
CA LEU A 448 3.52 -29.27 -18.44
C LEU A 448 3.73 -29.88 -19.82
N PRO A 449 4.33 -29.15 -20.76
CA PRO A 449 4.82 -29.67 -22.02
C PRO A 449 5.74 -30.89 -21.83
N ALA A 450 5.71 -31.80 -22.78
CA ALA A 450 6.42 -33.10 -22.70
C ALA A 450 7.94 -32.93 -22.46
N ASP A 451 8.53 -31.90 -23.05
CA ASP A 451 9.97 -31.61 -22.91
C ASP A 451 10.33 -31.18 -21.48
N LEU A 452 9.60 -30.20 -20.89
CA LEU A 452 9.78 -29.77 -19.52
C LEU A 452 9.51 -30.90 -18.53
N ARG A 453 8.48 -31.72 -18.77
CA ARG A 453 8.16 -32.87 -17.92
C ARG A 453 9.31 -33.86 -17.88
N ARG A 454 9.92 -34.16 -19.03
CA ARG A 454 11.08 -35.03 -19.15
C ARG A 454 12.29 -34.48 -18.44
N ASP A 455 12.57 -33.19 -18.61
CA ASP A 455 13.73 -32.54 -18.00
C ASP A 455 13.60 -32.47 -16.47
N ILE A 456 12.41 -32.18 -15.95
CA ILE A 456 12.14 -32.17 -14.49
C ILE A 456 12.29 -33.61 -13.94
N LYS A 457 11.70 -34.61 -14.58
CA LYS A 457 11.85 -35.99 -14.15
C LYS A 457 13.32 -36.43 -14.17
N ARG A 458 14.08 -36.07 -15.20
CA ARG A 458 15.51 -36.31 -15.27
C ARG A 458 16.27 -35.70 -14.14
N HIS A 459 15.97 -34.42 -13.79
CA HIS A 459 16.61 -33.71 -12.69
C HIS A 459 16.33 -34.37 -11.34
N LEU A 460 15.07 -34.71 -11.06
CA LEU A 460 14.65 -35.39 -9.83
C LEU A 460 15.25 -36.77 -9.67
N CYS A 461 15.39 -37.55 -10.77
CA CYS A 461 15.96 -38.86 -10.74
C CYS A 461 17.49 -38.87 -10.72
N LEU A 462 18.18 -37.84 -11.20
CA LEU A 462 19.63 -37.76 -11.23
C LEU A 462 20.28 -37.90 -9.85
N ASP A 463 19.72 -37.24 -8.83
CA ASP A 463 20.22 -37.34 -7.47
C ASP A 463 20.03 -38.75 -6.87
N LEU A 464 18.96 -39.42 -7.25
CA LEU A 464 18.69 -40.80 -6.84
C LEU A 464 19.69 -41.77 -7.49
N VAL A 465 19.94 -41.59 -8.78
CA VAL A 465 20.91 -42.41 -9.55
C VAL A 465 22.34 -42.20 -9.03
N ARG A 466 22.72 -40.97 -8.69
CA ARG A 466 24.03 -40.67 -8.10
C ARG A 466 24.22 -41.36 -6.75
N ARG A 467 23.18 -41.39 -5.90
CA ARG A 467 23.25 -42.10 -4.61
C ARG A 467 23.36 -43.60 -4.78
N VAL A 468 22.65 -44.16 -5.71
CA VAL A 468 22.70 -45.62 -6.02
C VAL A 468 24.04 -46.00 -6.66
N SER A 469 24.56 -45.21 -7.60
CA SER A 469 25.90 -45.40 -8.19
C SER A 469 27.04 -45.30 -7.17
N GLY A 470 26.91 -44.36 -6.19
CA GLY A 470 27.89 -44.26 -5.11
C GLY A 470 27.90 -45.45 -4.13
N ALA A 471 26.75 -46.11 -3.98
CA ALA A 471 26.63 -47.31 -3.13
C ALA A 471 27.17 -48.59 -3.81
N VAL A 472 27.22 -48.62 -5.16
CA VAL A 472 27.70 -49.77 -5.93
C VAL A 472 29.25 -49.78 -6.05
N PHE A 473 29.93 -48.67 -5.74
CA PHE A 473 31.40 -48.54 -5.77
C PHE A 473 32.07 -48.60 -4.40
N LEU A 474 31.45 -49.14 -3.36
CA LEU A 474 32.15 -49.52 -2.16
C LEU A 474 32.69 -50.96 -2.38
N PRO A 475 33.97 -51.18 -2.60
CA PRO A 475 34.55 -52.54 -2.64
C PRO A 475 34.45 -53.12 -1.24
N ASP A 476 33.92 -54.33 -1.18
CA ASP A 476 34.00 -55.21 0.01
C ASP A 476 35.44 -55.26 0.48
N GLY A 477 35.71 -54.72 1.63
CA GLY A 477 36.96 -54.78 2.36
C GLY A 477 36.68 -55.05 3.83
#